data_bec5abf63e033584405e9e67d8ee816a
#
_entry.id   bec5abf63e033584405e9e67d8ee816a
#
_cell.length_a   1.000
_cell.length_b   1.000
_cell.length_c   1.000
_cell.angle_alpha   90.00
_cell.angle_beta   90.00
_cell.angle_gamma   90.00
#
_symmetry.space_group_name_H-M   'P 1'
#
loop_
_entity.id
_entity.type
_entity.pdbx_description
1 polymer ?
#
loop_
_entity_poly.entity_id
_entity_poly.type
_entity_poly.pdbx_seq_one_letter_code
_entity_poly.pdbx_strand_id
1 'polypeptide(L)'
;MSAIVDVIAREILDSRGNPTVEADVVLESGVSGRAAVPSGASTGSKEAIELRDGDAARYFGKGVMKAVENVNTEICEAIIGLDASEQAFIDKTMIDLDGSENKGRLGANAILAVSCAVAKAAADESSLPLYRYLGGIGEMQLPVPLMNVINGGAHANNKIDLQEFMLVPIGAPTFREALRYGAEVFHTLKKIIDSRGMPTTVGDEGGFAPDLASNEAALQLLVEAIDKAGYVPGADIALALDCAASEFSRDGKYQLESEGLSLSSEQFTDVLATWCDKYPIISIEDGMSEHDWEGWKHLTERLGHKVQLVGDDLFVTNTKILKQGIAKGVANSILIKINQIGTLSETFAAITMAHRAAYTAVVSHRSGETEDSLIADIAVGTNAGQIKTGSLSRSDRIAKYNQLLRIEEDLGEAASYPGRSAFFNLA
;
A
#
# COMPACT_ATOMS: atom_id res chain seq x y z
N MET A 1 -7.97 24.66 23.26
CA MET A 1 -6.57 24.30 22.98
C MET A 1 -6.50 22.78 22.83
N SER A 2 -5.89 22.33 21.74
CA SER A 2 -5.84 20.90 21.38
C SER A 2 -4.67 20.18 22.07
N ALA A 3 -4.39 20.54 23.35
CA ALA A 3 -3.26 19.96 24.07
C ALA A 3 -3.47 18.45 24.32
N ILE A 4 -2.45 17.66 24.05
CA ILE A 4 -2.43 16.23 24.36
C ILE A 4 -2.29 16.07 25.89
N VAL A 5 -3.20 15.33 26.50
CA VAL A 5 -3.19 15.09 27.95
C VAL A 5 -2.87 13.65 28.31
N ASP A 6 -3.07 12.70 27.38
CA ASP A 6 -2.74 11.30 27.60
C ASP A 6 -2.48 10.57 26.28
N VAL A 7 -1.65 9.53 26.32
CA VAL A 7 -1.37 8.61 25.20
C VAL A 7 -1.34 7.18 25.75
N ILE A 8 -2.22 6.32 25.26
CA ILE A 8 -2.39 4.96 25.75
C ILE A 8 -2.27 3.99 24.59
N ALA A 9 -1.30 3.08 24.65
CA ALA A 9 -1.16 2.02 23.66
C ALA A 9 -1.49 0.65 24.22
N ARG A 10 -1.84 -0.26 23.32
CA ARG A 10 -2.10 -1.67 23.60
C ARG A 10 -1.65 -2.54 22.45
N GLU A 11 -1.46 -3.82 22.77
CA GLU A 11 -1.27 -4.87 21.78
C GLU A 11 -2.63 -5.37 21.33
N ILE A 12 -2.85 -5.41 20.02
CA ILE A 12 -4.02 -6.02 19.36
C ILE A 12 -3.55 -7.05 18.33
N LEU A 13 -4.47 -7.73 17.65
CA LEU A 13 -4.14 -8.69 16.58
C LEU A 13 -4.41 -8.08 15.21
N ASP A 14 -3.50 -8.35 14.28
CA ASP A 14 -3.69 -8.05 12.85
C ASP A 14 -4.55 -9.12 12.15
N SER A 15 -4.83 -8.93 10.86
CA SER A 15 -5.62 -9.83 10.00
C SER A 15 -5.03 -11.24 9.83
N ARG A 16 -3.77 -11.43 10.22
CA ARG A 16 -3.06 -12.72 10.22
C ARG A 16 -3.00 -13.36 11.61
N GLY A 17 -3.57 -12.70 12.64
CA GLY A 17 -3.49 -13.14 14.03
C GLY A 17 -2.12 -12.88 14.69
N ASN A 18 -1.28 -12.01 14.11
CA ASN A 18 -0.05 -11.56 14.73
C ASN A 18 -0.29 -10.28 15.54
N PRO A 19 0.44 -10.08 16.66
CA PRO A 19 0.36 -8.84 17.43
C PRO A 19 0.76 -7.61 16.62
N THR A 20 0.05 -6.50 16.86
CA THR A 20 0.39 -5.16 16.38
C THR A 20 0.02 -4.10 17.42
N VAL A 21 0.43 -2.85 17.20
CA VAL A 21 0.23 -1.74 18.11
C VAL A 21 -1.01 -0.94 17.74
N GLU A 22 -1.84 -0.64 18.73
CA GLU A 22 -2.91 0.36 18.66
C GLU A 22 -2.66 1.43 19.71
N ALA A 23 -2.84 2.70 19.37
CA ALA A 23 -2.72 3.82 20.29
C ALA A 23 -3.96 4.71 20.30
N ASP A 24 -4.30 5.22 21.48
CA ASP A 24 -5.25 6.31 21.71
C ASP A 24 -4.48 7.57 22.12
N VAL A 25 -4.81 8.71 21.52
CA VAL A 25 -4.36 10.03 21.96
C VAL A 25 -5.57 10.79 22.47
N VAL A 26 -5.49 11.31 23.69
CA VAL A 26 -6.58 12.06 24.35
C VAL A 26 -6.20 13.53 24.48
N LEU A 27 -7.12 14.42 24.11
CA LEU A 27 -6.95 15.87 24.18
C LEU A 27 -7.61 16.46 25.42
N GLU A 28 -7.20 17.66 25.81
CA GLU A 28 -7.75 18.40 26.98
C GLU A 28 -9.27 18.60 26.88
N SER A 29 -9.82 18.70 25.67
CA SER A 29 -11.25 18.78 25.42
C SER A 29 -12.03 17.49 25.73
N GLY A 30 -11.33 16.37 25.89
CA GLY A 30 -11.90 15.02 26.01
C GLY A 30 -12.07 14.31 24.66
N VAL A 31 -11.76 14.94 23.54
CA VAL A 31 -11.69 14.29 22.22
C VAL A 31 -10.53 13.29 22.21
N SER A 32 -10.70 12.17 21.53
CA SER A 32 -9.65 11.15 21.40
C SER A 32 -9.57 10.61 19.97
N GLY A 33 -8.36 10.36 19.51
CA GLY A 33 -8.09 9.67 18.23
C GLY A 33 -7.47 8.30 18.49
N ARG A 34 -7.93 7.28 17.74
CA ARG A 34 -7.41 5.90 17.84
C ARG A 34 -6.85 5.47 16.49
N ALA A 35 -5.67 4.86 16.49
CA ALA A 35 -5.08 4.28 15.30
C ALA A 35 -4.38 2.97 15.59
N ALA A 36 -4.53 2.01 14.67
CA ALA A 36 -3.84 0.74 14.67
C ALA A 36 -2.91 0.65 13.46
N VAL A 37 -1.72 0.09 13.64
CA VAL A 37 -0.70 0.05 12.58
C VAL A 37 -0.67 -1.29 11.86
N PRO A 38 -0.41 -1.29 10.53
CA PRO A 38 -0.25 -2.51 9.75
C PRO A 38 1.14 -3.12 9.92
N SER A 39 1.31 -4.38 9.46
CA SER A 39 2.56 -5.13 9.51
C SER A 39 2.82 -5.88 8.19
N GLY A 40 4.04 -5.83 7.67
CA GLY A 40 4.42 -6.53 6.44
C GLY A 40 4.68 -8.04 6.65
N ALA A 41 4.55 -8.83 5.56
CA ALA A 41 5.06 -10.20 5.47
C ALA A 41 6.44 -10.21 4.81
N SER A 42 6.54 -9.68 3.59
CA SER A 42 7.80 -9.30 2.94
C SER A 42 8.13 -7.87 3.35
N THR A 43 9.41 -7.57 3.55
CA THR A 43 9.87 -6.24 3.96
C THR A 43 11.12 -5.86 3.18
N GLY A 44 11.12 -4.66 2.60
CA GLY A 44 12.31 -4.08 1.99
C GLY A 44 13.43 -3.91 3.03
N SER A 45 14.67 -4.18 2.62
CA SER A 45 15.82 -4.19 3.54
C SER A 45 16.09 -2.85 4.25
N LYS A 46 15.52 -1.77 3.73
CA LYS A 46 15.71 -0.38 4.21
C LYS A 46 14.47 0.21 4.90
N GLU A 47 13.45 -0.59 5.19
CA GLU A 47 12.28 -0.13 5.94
C GLU A 47 12.66 0.31 7.37
N ALA A 48 11.86 1.23 7.91
CA ALA A 48 11.92 1.54 9.35
C ALA A 48 11.54 0.30 10.18
N ILE A 49 12.16 0.17 11.34
CA ILE A 49 12.11 -1.07 12.15
C ILE A 49 10.76 -1.20 12.87
N GLU A 50 10.04 -2.26 12.57
CA GLU A 50 8.94 -2.74 13.38
C GLU A 50 9.53 -3.43 14.63
N LEU A 51 9.37 -2.80 15.81
CA LEU A 51 9.93 -3.34 17.04
C LEU A 51 9.11 -4.53 17.53
N ARG A 52 9.76 -5.69 17.60
CA ARG A 52 9.23 -6.95 18.12
C ARG A 52 9.95 -7.34 19.41
N ASP A 53 9.24 -8.03 20.32
CA ASP A 53 9.78 -8.41 21.62
C ASP A 53 10.90 -9.45 21.53
N GLY A 54 10.82 -10.36 20.53
CA GLY A 54 11.78 -11.45 20.34
C GLY A 54 11.66 -12.58 21.36
N ASP A 55 10.65 -12.54 22.25
CA ASP A 55 10.40 -13.60 23.23
C ASP A 55 9.66 -14.78 22.57
N ALA A 56 10.38 -15.86 22.30
CA ALA A 56 9.83 -17.04 21.64
C ALA A 56 8.67 -17.70 22.42
N ALA A 57 8.57 -17.48 23.75
CA ALA A 57 7.50 -18.03 24.58
C ALA A 57 6.17 -17.26 24.41
N ARG A 58 6.21 -16.06 23.81
CA ARG A 58 5.06 -15.21 23.62
C ARG A 58 4.91 -14.85 22.14
N TYR A 59 3.79 -15.27 21.49
CA TYR A 59 3.53 -15.08 20.06
C TYR A 59 4.71 -15.48 19.15
N PHE A 60 5.47 -16.49 19.53
CA PHE A 60 6.64 -16.99 18.80
C PHE A 60 7.68 -15.89 18.47
N GLY A 61 7.86 -14.94 19.38
CA GLY A 61 8.77 -13.79 19.23
C GLY A 61 8.16 -12.54 18.59
N LYS A 62 6.91 -12.63 18.12
CA LYS A 62 6.25 -11.52 17.39
C LYS A 62 5.48 -10.54 18.31
N GLY A 63 5.53 -10.67 19.64
CA GLY A 63 4.93 -9.73 20.58
C GLY A 63 5.41 -8.30 20.36
N VAL A 64 4.62 -7.29 20.78
CA VAL A 64 4.93 -5.85 20.60
C VAL A 64 4.87 -5.07 21.92
N MET A 65 4.99 -5.76 23.05
CA MET A 65 4.87 -5.11 24.37
C MET A 65 5.97 -4.07 24.62
N LYS A 66 7.19 -4.24 24.08
CA LYS A 66 8.24 -3.21 24.15
C LYS A 66 7.82 -1.93 23.42
N ALA A 67 7.23 -2.05 22.24
CA ALA A 67 6.70 -0.90 21.50
C ALA A 67 5.55 -0.24 22.26
N VAL A 68 4.64 -1.02 22.85
CA VAL A 68 3.55 -0.54 23.71
C VAL A 68 4.09 0.20 24.93
N GLU A 69 5.10 -0.34 25.62
CA GLU A 69 5.75 0.30 26.75
C GLU A 69 6.39 1.64 26.35
N ASN A 70 7.09 1.69 25.23
CA ASN A 70 7.70 2.92 24.71
C ASN A 70 6.64 4.01 24.46
N VAL A 71 5.46 3.64 23.95
CA VAL A 71 4.35 4.61 23.78
C VAL A 71 3.84 5.09 25.13
N ASN A 72 3.57 4.16 26.08
CA ASN A 72 2.95 4.47 27.36
C ASN A 72 3.90 5.20 28.33
N THR A 73 5.20 5.30 28.00
CA THR A 73 6.22 5.97 28.82
C THR A 73 6.90 7.10 28.04
N GLU A 74 8.03 6.82 27.40
CA GLU A 74 8.90 7.84 26.80
C GLU A 74 8.19 8.71 25.75
N ILE A 75 7.39 8.11 24.85
CA ILE A 75 6.69 8.87 23.82
C ILE A 75 5.60 9.74 24.46
N CYS A 76 4.79 9.15 25.37
CA CYS A 76 3.75 9.88 26.09
C CYS A 76 4.35 11.09 26.83
N GLU A 77 5.42 10.89 27.61
CA GLU A 77 6.10 11.96 28.37
C GLU A 77 6.62 13.07 27.46
N ALA A 78 7.10 12.73 26.26
CA ALA A 78 7.68 13.70 25.34
C ALA A 78 6.64 14.57 24.61
N ILE A 79 5.40 14.10 24.45
CA ILE A 79 4.38 14.81 23.67
C ILE A 79 3.20 15.35 24.48
N ILE A 80 3.07 14.99 25.77
CA ILE A 80 2.07 15.61 26.67
C ILE A 80 2.27 17.12 26.69
N GLY A 81 1.15 17.86 26.57
CA GLY A 81 1.12 19.32 26.53
C GLY A 81 1.36 19.92 25.15
N LEU A 82 1.78 19.15 24.16
CA LEU A 82 1.89 19.65 22.78
C LEU A 82 0.50 19.81 22.15
N ASP A 83 0.39 20.74 21.22
CA ASP A 83 -0.85 20.96 20.46
C ASP A 83 -0.97 19.89 19.36
N ALA A 84 -2.06 19.12 19.36
CA ALA A 84 -2.30 18.03 18.40
C ALA A 84 -2.41 18.52 16.94
N SER A 85 -2.69 19.81 16.71
CA SER A 85 -2.71 20.39 15.37
C SER A 85 -1.32 20.55 14.76
N GLU A 86 -0.26 20.49 15.57
CA GLU A 86 1.15 20.66 15.16
C GLU A 86 1.77 19.29 14.76
N GLN A 87 1.12 18.54 13.87
CA GLN A 87 1.52 17.19 13.46
C GLN A 87 3.02 17.07 13.14
N ALA A 88 3.55 17.96 12.34
CA ALA A 88 4.95 17.90 11.92
C ALA A 88 5.92 18.09 13.08
N PHE A 89 5.55 18.91 14.07
CA PHE A 89 6.35 19.11 15.27
C PHE A 89 6.32 17.89 16.21
N ILE A 90 5.14 17.27 16.35
CA ILE A 90 4.97 16.05 17.16
C ILE A 90 5.75 14.90 16.54
N ASP A 91 5.60 14.66 15.22
CA ASP A 91 6.33 13.62 14.50
C ASP A 91 7.84 13.82 14.63
N LYS A 92 8.31 15.08 14.47
CA LYS A 92 9.72 15.40 14.65
C LYS A 92 10.19 15.15 16.09
N THR A 93 9.38 15.47 17.08
CA THR A 93 9.71 15.23 18.50
C THR A 93 9.93 13.73 18.74
N MET A 94 9.06 12.87 18.20
CA MET A 94 9.20 11.42 18.33
C MET A 94 10.42 10.87 17.55
N ILE A 95 10.69 11.40 16.35
CA ILE A 95 11.88 11.04 15.56
C ILE A 95 13.17 11.42 16.31
N ASP A 96 13.25 12.65 16.82
CA ASP A 96 14.41 13.13 17.59
C ASP A 96 14.58 12.35 18.90
N LEU A 97 13.47 11.95 19.55
CA LEU A 97 13.49 11.10 20.74
C LEU A 97 14.04 9.71 20.42
N ASP A 98 13.65 9.10 19.32
CA ASP A 98 14.21 7.82 18.88
C ASP A 98 15.72 7.93 18.58
N GLY A 99 16.12 8.95 17.83
CA GLY A 99 17.50 9.29 17.53
C GLY A 99 18.25 8.30 16.63
N SER A 100 17.62 7.19 16.21
CA SER A 100 18.19 6.24 15.26
C SER A 100 17.71 6.54 13.82
N GLU A 101 18.48 6.12 12.82
CA GLU A 101 18.17 6.41 11.42
C GLU A 101 16.88 5.71 10.95
N ASN A 102 16.60 4.54 11.49
CA ASN A 102 15.49 3.65 11.08
C ASN A 102 14.43 3.44 12.15
N LYS A 103 14.36 4.33 13.16
CA LYS A 103 13.41 4.23 14.29
C LYS A 103 13.50 2.91 15.08
N GLY A 104 14.71 2.33 15.14
CA GLY A 104 14.93 1.02 15.75
C GLY A 104 14.93 1.02 17.28
N ARG A 105 15.06 2.19 17.95
CA ARG A 105 15.09 2.27 19.41
C ARG A 105 13.68 2.20 20.01
N LEU A 106 12.78 3.04 19.56
CA LEU A 106 11.39 3.08 20.04
C LEU A 106 10.47 2.16 19.24
N GLY A 107 10.79 1.95 17.98
CA GLY A 107 9.99 1.20 17.02
C GLY A 107 9.16 2.10 16.11
N ALA A 108 9.27 1.90 14.80
CA ALA A 108 8.44 2.61 13.84
C ALA A 108 6.94 2.35 14.04
N ASN A 109 6.57 1.15 14.49
CA ASN A 109 5.19 0.80 14.85
C ASN A 109 4.67 1.62 16.03
N ALA A 110 5.48 1.84 17.08
CA ALA A 110 5.13 2.69 18.21
C ALA A 110 4.92 4.16 17.76
N ILE A 111 5.89 4.70 17.04
CA ILE A 111 5.86 6.09 16.54
C ILE A 111 4.68 6.31 15.60
N LEU A 112 4.45 5.41 14.65
CA LEU A 112 3.37 5.52 13.67
C LEU A 112 1.98 5.46 14.32
N ALA A 113 1.77 4.55 15.29
CA ALA A 113 0.49 4.45 15.99
C ALA A 113 0.11 5.80 16.62
N VAL A 114 1.06 6.45 17.28
CA VAL A 114 0.85 7.77 17.89
C VAL A 114 0.67 8.85 16.83
N SER A 115 1.51 8.89 15.80
CA SER A 115 1.40 9.87 14.70
C SER A 115 0.01 9.85 14.05
N CYS A 116 -0.53 8.65 13.78
CA CYS A 116 -1.86 8.47 13.20
C CYS A 116 -2.99 8.82 14.19
N ALA A 117 -2.84 8.46 15.46
CA ALA A 117 -3.82 8.76 16.50
C ALA A 117 -3.93 10.28 16.76
N VAL A 118 -2.80 10.99 16.75
CA VAL A 118 -2.75 12.47 16.84
C VAL A 118 -3.54 13.11 15.71
N ALA A 119 -3.31 12.68 14.45
CA ALA A 119 -4.03 13.24 13.31
C ALA A 119 -5.54 13.05 13.41
N LYS A 120 -5.99 11.86 13.86
CA LYS A 120 -7.41 11.57 14.09
C LYS A 120 -8.00 12.42 15.21
N ALA A 121 -7.29 12.57 16.34
CA ALA A 121 -7.73 13.42 17.45
C ALA A 121 -7.85 14.89 17.01
N ALA A 122 -6.87 15.40 16.26
CA ALA A 122 -6.87 16.78 15.76
C ALA A 122 -7.99 17.04 14.73
N ALA A 123 -8.29 16.04 13.88
CA ALA A 123 -9.41 16.11 12.95
C ALA A 123 -10.76 16.22 13.69
N ASP A 124 -11.00 15.35 14.67
CA ASP A 124 -12.21 15.35 15.48
C ASP A 124 -12.34 16.63 16.31
N GLU A 125 -11.25 17.14 16.90
CA GLU A 125 -11.22 18.42 17.63
C GLU A 125 -11.61 19.59 16.71
N SER A 126 -11.17 19.51 15.44
CA SER A 126 -11.52 20.50 14.42
C SER A 126 -12.91 20.31 13.83
N SER A 127 -13.65 19.28 14.25
CA SER A 127 -14.94 18.87 13.70
C SER A 127 -14.89 18.64 12.17
N LEU A 128 -13.78 18.11 11.68
CA LEU A 128 -13.57 17.78 10.26
C LEU A 128 -13.43 16.26 10.08
N PRO A 129 -13.99 15.69 9.00
CA PRO A 129 -13.62 14.36 8.56
C PRO A 129 -12.11 14.28 8.31
N LEU A 130 -11.49 13.14 8.61
CA LEU A 130 -10.03 13.01 8.57
C LEU A 130 -9.44 13.37 7.19
N TYR A 131 -10.05 12.91 6.09
CA TYR A 131 -9.56 13.22 4.75
C TYR A 131 -9.55 14.74 4.46
N ARG A 132 -10.53 15.51 5.01
CA ARG A 132 -10.57 16.98 4.88
C ARG A 132 -9.53 17.66 5.75
N TYR A 133 -9.33 17.16 6.97
CA TYR A 133 -8.29 17.66 7.85
C TYR A 133 -6.91 17.51 7.21
N LEU A 134 -6.63 16.35 6.59
CA LEU A 134 -5.38 16.05 5.92
C LEU A 134 -5.19 16.84 4.61
N GLY A 135 -6.26 17.04 3.84
CA GLY A 135 -6.21 17.63 2.49
C GLY A 135 -6.46 19.14 2.44
N GLY A 136 -6.99 19.72 3.50
CA GLY A 136 -7.30 21.15 3.55
C GLY A 136 -8.48 21.54 2.67
N ILE A 137 -8.40 22.69 1.98
CA ILE A 137 -9.51 23.30 1.22
C ILE A 137 -9.50 22.97 -0.29
N GLY A 138 -8.52 22.19 -0.75
CA GLY A 138 -8.37 21.87 -2.17
C GLY A 138 -9.45 20.92 -2.69
N GLU A 139 -9.50 20.79 -4.01
CA GLU A 139 -10.26 19.73 -4.66
C GLU A 139 -9.74 18.35 -4.21
N MET A 140 -10.66 17.41 -3.96
CA MET A 140 -10.32 16.06 -3.51
C MET A 140 -10.84 15.01 -4.46
N GLN A 141 -9.96 14.08 -4.86
CA GLN A 141 -10.27 13.01 -5.78
C GLN A 141 -10.31 11.66 -5.07
N LEU A 142 -11.27 10.82 -5.46
CA LEU A 142 -11.28 9.41 -5.07
C LEU A 142 -10.15 8.69 -5.82
N PRO A 143 -9.34 7.86 -5.15
CA PRO A 143 -8.24 7.18 -5.79
C PRO A 143 -8.71 6.04 -6.70
N VAL A 144 -7.99 5.78 -7.79
CA VAL A 144 -8.18 4.58 -8.62
C VAL A 144 -7.61 3.38 -7.85
N PRO A 145 -8.42 2.33 -7.60
CA PRO A 145 -7.95 1.17 -6.88
C PRO A 145 -7.20 0.18 -7.80
N LEU A 146 -6.08 -0.34 -7.28
CA LEU A 146 -5.37 -1.50 -7.82
C LEU A 146 -5.80 -2.70 -6.96
N MET A 147 -6.72 -3.53 -7.49
CA MET A 147 -7.42 -4.58 -6.73
C MET A 147 -6.76 -5.93 -6.94
N ASN A 148 -6.03 -6.45 -5.96
CA ASN A 148 -5.35 -7.75 -6.03
C ASN A 148 -6.36 -8.91 -6.02
N VAL A 149 -6.54 -9.61 -7.14
CA VAL A 149 -7.54 -10.69 -7.27
C VAL A 149 -6.93 -12.08 -7.50
N ILE A 150 -5.63 -12.17 -7.89
CA ILE A 150 -4.87 -13.42 -7.95
C ILE A 150 -3.55 -13.22 -7.24
N ASN A 151 -3.24 -14.13 -6.32
CA ASN A 151 -2.02 -14.15 -5.52
C ASN A 151 -1.08 -15.28 -5.99
N GLY A 152 0.21 -14.97 -6.00
CA GLY A 152 1.30 -15.93 -6.19
C GLY A 152 2.48 -15.58 -5.28
N GLY A 153 3.68 -16.00 -5.63
CA GLY A 153 4.91 -15.69 -4.92
C GLY A 153 4.81 -15.94 -3.40
N ALA A 154 5.27 -14.98 -2.61
CA ALA A 154 5.23 -15.04 -1.15
C ALA A 154 3.79 -14.98 -0.57
N HIS A 155 2.80 -14.55 -1.35
CA HIS A 155 1.40 -14.42 -0.90
C HIS A 155 0.54 -15.68 -1.08
N ALA A 156 1.04 -16.72 -1.74
CA ALA A 156 0.30 -17.95 -1.99
C ALA A 156 1.21 -19.17 -2.08
N ASN A 157 0.70 -20.31 -1.63
CA ASN A 157 1.39 -21.58 -1.80
C ASN A 157 0.93 -22.26 -3.12
N ASN A 158 1.36 -21.68 -4.24
CA ASN A 158 1.12 -22.18 -5.60
C ASN A 158 2.39 -22.03 -6.45
N LYS A 159 2.29 -22.29 -7.76
CA LYS A 159 3.44 -22.27 -8.69
C LYS A 159 3.68 -20.91 -9.36
N ILE A 160 2.88 -19.90 -9.09
CA ILE A 160 3.03 -18.58 -9.71
C ILE A 160 4.17 -17.83 -9.03
N ASP A 161 5.15 -17.31 -9.80
CA ASP A 161 6.31 -16.61 -9.25
C ASP A 161 6.00 -15.17 -8.87
N LEU A 162 5.20 -14.45 -9.69
CA LEU A 162 4.79 -13.07 -9.42
C LEU A 162 3.77 -13.03 -8.26
N GLN A 163 3.88 -11.98 -7.44
CA GLN A 163 3.16 -11.89 -6.17
C GLN A 163 1.69 -11.52 -6.32
N GLU A 164 1.35 -10.56 -7.21
CA GLU A 164 -0.01 -10.07 -7.34
C GLU A 164 -0.40 -9.75 -8.79
N PHE A 165 -1.65 -10.09 -9.13
CA PHE A 165 -2.29 -9.73 -10.39
C PHE A 165 -3.57 -8.95 -10.07
N MET A 166 -3.61 -7.70 -10.52
CA MET A 166 -4.59 -6.71 -10.08
C MET A 166 -5.49 -6.23 -11.19
N LEU A 167 -6.74 -5.90 -10.84
CA LEU A 167 -7.70 -5.19 -11.69
C LEU A 167 -7.59 -3.68 -11.42
N VAL A 168 -7.65 -2.88 -12.48
CA VAL A 168 -7.60 -1.40 -12.39
C VAL A 168 -8.75 -0.82 -13.20
N PRO A 169 -9.87 -0.40 -12.56
CA PRO A 169 -11.08 0.05 -13.22
C PRO A 169 -10.98 1.50 -13.71
N ILE A 170 -10.15 1.73 -14.73
CA ILE A 170 -9.82 3.05 -15.27
C ILE A 170 -10.95 3.71 -16.06
N GLY A 171 -11.93 2.94 -16.55
CA GLY A 171 -13.05 3.43 -17.36
C GLY A 171 -14.31 3.70 -16.55
N ALA A 172 -14.31 3.47 -15.24
CA ALA A 172 -15.48 3.71 -14.40
C ALA A 172 -15.74 5.21 -14.23
N PRO A 173 -17.02 5.65 -14.19
CA PRO A 173 -17.37 7.07 -14.08
C PRO A 173 -17.27 7.60 -12.62
N THR A 174 -17.30 6.73 -11.61
CA THR A 174 -17.26 7.06 -10.19
C THR A 174 -16.52 5.98 -9.43
N PHE A 175 -16.10 6.27 -8.19
CA PHE A 175 -15.47 5.26 -7.34
C PHE A 175 -16.42 4.09 -7.02
N ARG A 176 -17.69 4.39 -6.76
CA ARG A 176 -18.74 3.39 -6.52
C ARG A 176 -18.87 2.42 -7.70
N GLU A 177 -18.86 2.93 -8.93
CA GLU A 177 -18.89 2.09 -10.12
C GLU A 177 -17.58 1.32 -10.31
N ALA A 178 -16.43 1.93 -10.01
CA ALA A 178 -15.15 1.24 -10.04
C ALA A 178 -15.14 0.03 -9.09
N LEU A 179 -15.66 0.19 -7.87
CA LEU A 179 -15.79 -0.89 -6.91
C LEU A 179 -16.77 -1.97 -7.38
N ARG A 180 -17.90 -1.57 -8.01
CA ARG A 180 -18.85 -2.52 -8.62
C ARG A 180 -18.18 -3.33 -9.74
N TYR A 181 -17.45 -2.70 -10.65
CA TYR A 181 -16.72 -3.37 -11.72
C TYR A 181 -15.77 -4.44 -11.15
N GLY A 182 -14.97 -4.07 -10.16
CA GLY A 182 -14.07 -5.00 -9.51
C GLY A 182 -14.79 -6.18 -8.86
N ALA A 183 -15.90 -5.93 -8.13
CA ALA A 183 -16.66 -6.97 -7.45
C ALA A 183 -17.31 -7.97 -8.44
N GLU A 184 -17.87 -7.47 -9.54
CA GLU A 184 -18.48 -8.32 -10.58
C GLU A 184 -17.43 -9.20 -11.29
N VAL A 185 -16.23 -8.62 -11.60
CA VAL A 185 -15.12 -9.41 -12.16
C VAL A 185 -14.59 -10.42 -11.14
N PHE A 186 -14.43 -10.04 -9.86
CA PHE A 186 -14.00 -10.94 -8.81
C PHE A 186 -14.91 -12.17 -8.67
N HIS A 187 -16.23 -11.97 -8.68
CA HIS A 187 -17.20 -13.07 -8.61
C HIS A 187 -17.22 -13.90 -9.91
N THR A 188 -17.01 -13.29 -11.06
CA THR A 188 -16.88 -13.99 -12.34
C THR A 188 -15.61 -14.83 -12.37
N LEU A 189 -14.48 -14.28 -11.92
CA LEU A 189 -13.22 -15.00 -11.76
C LEU A 189 -13.38 -16.23 -10.85
N LYS A 190 -14.08 -16.08 -9.70
CA LYS A 190 -14.40 -17.21 -8.82
C LYS A 190 -15.10 -18.34 -9.54
N LYS A 191 -16.14 -18.01 -10.34
CA LYS A 191 -16.90 -19.01 -11.10
C LYS A 191 -16.02 -19.73 -12.14
N ILE A 192 -15.12 -19.01 -12.80
CA ILE A 192 -14.20 -19.59 -13.78
C ILE A 192 -13.22 -20.55 -13.10
N ILE A 193 -12.60 -20.14 -11.98
CA ILE A 193 -11.68 -20.97 -11.20
C ILE A 193 -12.38 -22.26 -10.75
N ASP A 194 -13.57 -22.14 -10.15
CA ASP A 194 -14.39 -23.27 -9.68
C ASP A 194 -14.75 -24.23 -10.83
N SER A 195 -15.17 -23.68 -11.99
CA SER A 195 -15.52 -24.48 -13.17
C SER A 195 -14.35 -25.30 -13.74
N ARG A 196 -13.11 -24.86 -13.46
CA ARG A 196 -11.87 -25.55 -13.84
C ARG A 196 -11.41 -26.56 -12.76
N GLY A 197 -12.20 -26.74 -11.68
CA GLY A 197 -11.86 -27.65 -10.57
C GLY A 197 -10.71 -27.17 -9.70
N MET A 198 -10.37 -25.88 -9.75
CA MET A 198 -9.32 -25.28 -8.92
C MET A 198 -9.91 -24.67 -7.62
N PRO A 199 -9.13 -24.62 -6.52
CA PRO A 199 -9.61 -24.05 -5.27
C PRO A 199 -9.87 -22.54 -5.38
N THR A 200 -10.95 -22.08 -4.75
CA THR A 200 -11.32 -20.66 -4.63
C THR A 200 -11.04 -20.09 -3.24
N THR A 201 -10.09 -20.69 -2.51
CA THR A 201 -9.56 -20.14 -1.28
C THR A 201 -8.81 -18.84 -1.56
N VAL A 202 -8.85 -17.91 -0.60
CA VAL A 202 -8.21 -16.61 -0.73
C VAL A 202 -6.98 -16.53 0.16
N GLY A 203 -5.98 -15.78 -0.30
CA GLY A 203 -4.77 -15.44 0.45
C GLY A 203 -4.99 -14.33 1.48
N ASP A 204 -3.90 -13.86 2.08
CA ASP A 204 -3.89 -12.84 3.14
C ASP A 204 -4.52 -11.52 2.70
N GLU A 205 -4.43 -11.20 1.42
CA GLU A 205 -4.98 -9.97 0.84
C GLU A 205 -6.35 -10.14 0.17
N GLY A 206 -6.95 -11.31 0.29
CA GLY A 206 -8.31 -11.60 -0.18
C GLY A 206 -8.41 -12.01 -1.65
N GLY A 207 -7.32 -12.03 -2.42
CA GLY A 207 -7.27 -12.57 -3.78
C GLY A 207 -7.23 -14.09 -3.80
N PHE A 208 -7.66 -14.72 -4.91
CA PHE A 208 -7.60 -16.17 -5.09
C PHE A 208 -6.16 -16.66 -5.28
N ALA A 209 -5.90 -17.90 -4.91
CA ALA A 209 -4.59 -18.55 -5.04
C ALA A 209 -4.68 -19.86 -5.86
N PRO A 210 -5.13 -19.81 -7.14
CA PRO A 210 -5.23 -21.01 -7.96
C PRO A 210 -3.82 -21.51 -8.35
N ASP A 211 -3.69 -22.85 -8.52
CA ASP A 211 -2.46 -23.45 -9.04
C ASP A 211 -2.48 -23.38 -10.58
N LEU A 212 -1.96 -22.29 -11.14
CA LEU A 212 -1.87 -22.06 -12.58
C LEU A 212 -0.53 -22.55 -13.12
N ALA A 213 -0.48 -22.82 -14.42
CA ALA A 213 0.70 -23.40 -15.08
C ALA A 213 1.84 -22.41 -15.31
N SER A 214 1.55 -21.09 -15.33
CA SER A 214 2.54 -20.02 -15.57
C SER A 214 2.01 -18.68 -15.10
N ASN A 215 2.89 -17.68 -15.01
CA ASN A 215 2.51 -16.30 -14.73
C ASN A 215 1.60 -15.72 -15.84
N GLU A 216 1.87 -16.03 -17.11
CA GLU A 216 1.03 -15.59 -18.22
C GLU A 216 -0.39 -16.19 -18.17
N ALA A 217 -0.55 -17.39 -17.62
CA ALA A 217 -1.88 -18.00 -17.43
C ALA A 217 -2.77 -17.20 -16.48
N ALA A 218 -2.19 -16.49 -15.50
CA ALA A 218 -2.94 -15.59 -14.63
C ALA A 218 -3.45 -14.36 -15.41
N LEU A 219 -2.63 -13.76 -16.27
CA LEU A 219 -3.04 -12.65 -17.15
C LEU A 219 -4.18 -13.05 -18.07
N GLN A 220 -4.07 -14.24 -18.71
CA GLN A 220 -5.12 -14.78 -19.57
C GLN A 220 -6.43 -14.99 -18.82
N LEU A 221 -6.33 -15.50 -17.59
CA LEU A 221 -7.50 -15.75 -16.74
C LEU A 221 -8.19 -14.45 -16.34
N LEU A 222 -7.44 -13.38 -16.05
CA LEU A 222 -8.01 -12.07 -15.74
C LEU A 222 -8.71 -11.44 -16.94
N VAL A 223 -8.11 -11.48 -18.13
CA VAL A 223 -8.74 -10.98 -19.35
C VAL A 223 -10.04 -11.73 -19.64
N GLU A 224 -10.04 -13.06 -19.50
CA GLU A 224 -11.24 -13.89 -19.64
C GLU A 224 -12.33 -13.50 -18.62
N ALA A 225 -11.93 -13.22 -17.37
CA ALA A 225 -12.88 -12.83 -16.31
C ALA A 225 -13.50 -11.46 -16.57
N ILE A 226 -12.70 -10.49 -17.04
CA ILE A 226 -13.17 -9.14 -17.41
C ILE A 226 -14.18 -9.23 -18.55
N ASP A 227 -13.85 -9.95 -19.63
CA ASP A 227 -14.71 -10.12 -20.80
C ASP A 227 -16.03 -10.84 -20.43
N LYS A 228 -15.95 -11.94 -19.67
CA LYS A 228 -17.14 -12.69 -19.21
C LYS A 228 -18.00 -11.92 -18.21
N ALA A 229 -17.44 -10.95 -17.51
CA ALA A 229 -18.20 -10.04 -16.66
C ALA A 229 -18.91 -8.93 -17.47
N GLY A 230 -18.62 -8.81 -18.78
CA GLY A 230 -19.24 -7.84 -19.68
C GLY A 230 -18.50 -6.50 -19.77
N TYR A 231 -17.23 -6.46 -19.35
CA TYR A 231 -16.36 -5.28 -19.42
C TYR A 231 -15.32 -5.41 -20.53
N VAL A 232 -14.82 -4.28 -21.02
CA VAL A 232 -13.81 -4.25 -22.09
C VAL A 232 -12.41 -4.15 -21.47
N PRO A 233 -11.55 -5.19 -21.65
CA PRO A 233 -10.17 -5.14 -21.18
C PRO A 233 -9.41 -3.94 -21.78
N GLY A 234 -8.75 -3.15 -20.93
CA GLY A 234 -7.98 -1.97 -21.34
C GLY A 234 -8.77 -0.69 -21.52
N ALA A 235 -10.09 -0.76 -21.73
CA ALA A 235 -10.96 0.40 -21.79
C ALA A 235 -11.69 0.62 -20.44
N ASP A 236 -12.41 -0.38 -19.97
CA ASP A 236 -13.12 -0.30 -18.68
C ASP A 236 -12.18 -0.68 -17.52
N ILE A 237 -11.44 -1.79 -17.69
CA ILE A 237 -10.55 -2.34 -16.66
C ILE A 237 -9.21 -2.68 -17.31
N ALA A 238 -8.15 -2.05 -16.83
CA ALA A 238 -6.76 -2.41 -17.12
C ALA A 238 -6.25 -3.41 -16.07
N LEU A 239 -5.03 -3.94 -16.28
CA LEU A 239 -4.34 -4.83 -15.38
C LEU A 239 -3.15 -4.12 -14.72
N ALA A 240 -2.81 -4.54 -13.51
CA ALA A 240 -1.54 -4.21 -12.87
C ALA A 240 -0.90 -5.46 -12.29
N LEU A 241 0.42 -5.43 -12.18
CA LEU A 241 1.24 -6.50 -11.62
C LEU A 241 2.03 -5.97 -10.43
N ASP A 242 2.20 -6.82 -9.41
CA ASP A 242 3.29 -6.72 -8.45
C ASP A 242 4.18 -7.94 -8.66
N CYS A 243 5.38 -7.71 -9.18
CA CYS A 243 6.34 -8.79 -9.42
C CYS A 243 7.02 -9.23 -8.12
N ALA A 244 7.26 -8.32 -7.18
CA ALA A 244 8.09 -8.52 -6.01
C ALA A 244 9.42 -9.20 -6.38
N ALA A 245 10.10 -8.67 -7.41
CA ALA A 245 11.19 -9.36 -8.09
C ALA A 245 12.42 -9.62 -7.20
N SER A 246 12.54 -8.96 -6.05
CA SER A 246 13.54 -9.27 -5.03
C SER A 246 13.42 -10.70 -4.50
N GLU A 247 12.19 -11.25 -4.42
CA GLU A 247 11.92 -12.58 -3.87
C GLU A 247 12.48 -13.73 -4.73
N PHE A 248 12.56 -13.54 -6.05
CA PHE A 248 13.10 -14.53 -6.99
C PHE A 248 14.39 -14.08 -7.69
N SER A 249 15.01 -13.01 -7.23
CA SER A 249 16.36 -12.58 -7.69
C SER A 249 17.45 -13.32 -6.92
N ARG A 250 18.30 -14.08 -7.63
CA ARG A 250 19.43 -14.83 -7.05
C ARG A 250 20.64 -14.71 -7.97
N ASP A 251 21.79 -14.35 -7.41
CA ASP A 251 23.06 -14.22 -8.14
C ASP A 251 22.97 -13.33 -9.39
N GLY A 252 22.22 -12.22 -9.30
CA GLY A 252 22.03 -11.28 -10.40
C GLY A 252 21.14 -11.79 -11.53
N LYS A 253 20.33 -12.83 -11.27
CA LYS A 253 19.37 -13.40 -12.23
C LYS A 253 17.99 -13.54 -11.59
N TYR A 254 16.95 -13.45 -12.41
CA TYR A 254 15.56 -13.64 -12.06
C TYR A 254 15.14 -15.08 -12.37
N GLN A 255 14.76 -15.82 -11.32
CA GLN A 255 14.41 -17.24 -11.42
C GLN A 255 12.89 -17.39 -11.48
N LEU A 256 12.33 -17.59 -12.68
CA LEU A 256 10.91 -17.94 -12.83
C LEU A 256 10.79 -19.47 -12.75
N GLU A 257 10.63 -19.97 -11.54
CA GLU A 257 10.64 -21.42 -11.25
C GLU A 257 9.48 -22.16 -11.95
N SER A 258 8.30 -21.52 -12.00
CA SER A 258 7.13 -22.06 -12.69
C SER A 258 7.36 -22.33 -14.18
N GLU A 259 8.26 -21.60 -14.80
CA GLU A 259 8.53 -21.63 -16.22
C GLU A 259 9.91 -22.22 -16.54
N GLY A 260 10.69 -22.56 -15.51
CA GLY A 260 12.05 -23.13 -15.65
C GLY A 260 13.03 -22.14 -16.27
N LEU A 261 12.83 -20.82 -16.07
CA LEU A 261 13.65 -19.76 -16.67
C LEU A 261 14.59 -19.13 -15.65
N SER A 262 15.81 -18.80 -16.11
CA SER A 262 16.81 -18.04 -15.35
C SER A 262 17.29 -16.88 -16.24
N LEU A 263 16.84 -15.68 -15.93
CA LEU A 263 16.88 -14.51 -16.83
C LEU A 263 17.82 -13.44 -16.31
N SER A 264 18.53 -12.73 -17.20
CA SER A 264 19.16 -11.45 -16.86
C SER A 264 18.11 -10.36 -16.70
N SER A 265 18.50 -9.18 -16.20
CA SER A 265 17.62 -8.02 -16.06
C SER A 265 17.01 -7.60 -17.39
N GLU A 266 17.81 -7.61 -18.48
CA GLU A 266 17.34 -7.29 -19.83
C GLU A 266 16.35 -8.34 -20.34
N GLN A 267 16.64 -9.63 -20.13
CA GLN A 267 15.75 -10.72 -20.55
C GLN A 267 14.43 -10.68 -19.79
N PHE A 268 14.44 -10.39 -18.48
CA PHE A 268 13.22 -10.26 -17.71
C PHE A 268 12.44 -9.01 -18.15
N THR A 269 13.11 -7.90 -18.44
CA THR A 269 12.48 -6.72 -19.08
C THR A 269 11.78 -7.07 -20.37
N ASP A 270 12.38 -7.90 -21.24
CA ASP A 270 11.76 -8.32 -22.49
C ASP A 270 10.52 -9.20 -22.27
N VAL A 271 10.48 -10.03 -21.23
CA VAL A 271 9.29 -10.79 -20.83
C VAL A 271 8.17 -9.82 -20.43
N LEU A 272 8.46 -8.86 -19.55
CA LEU A 272 7.49 -7.86 -19.10
C LEU A 272 6.99 -7.01 -20.29
N ALA A 273 7.88 -6.60 -21.19
CA ALA A 273 7.52 -5.86 -22.40
C ALA A 273 6.58 -6.67 -23.31
N THR A 274 6.86 -7.95 -23.48
CA THR A 274 6.01 -8.86 -24.27
C THR A 274 4.61 -8.96 -23.67
N TRP A 275 4.49 -9.04 -22.33
CA TRP A 275 3.18 -9.06 -21.70
C TRP A 275 2.45 -7.72 -21.81
N CYS A 276 3.17 -6.59 -21.71
CA CYS A 276 2.58 -5.26 -21.93
C CYS A 276 2.09 -5.03 -23.38
N ASP A 277 2.65 -5.76 -24.35
CA ASP A 277 2.18 -5.72 -25.74
C ASP A 277 0.95 -6.60 -25.99
N LYS A 278 0.79 -7.70 -25.21
CA LYS A 278 -0.31 -8.66 -25.35
C LYS A 278 -1.51 -8.35 -24.48
N TYR A 279 -1.30 -7.78 -23.31
CA TYR A 279 -2.30 -7.57 -22.27
C TYR A 279 -2.40 -6.10 -21.89
N PRO A 280 -3.57 -5.62 -21.41
CA PRO A 280 -3.77 -4.22 -21.08
C PRO A 280 -3.14 -3.85 -19.72
N ILE A 281 -1.83 -4.10 -19.57
CA ILE A 281 -1.08 -3.79 -18.34
C ILE A 281 -0.76 -2.30 -18.33
N ILE A 282 -1.18 -1.59 -17.27
CA ILE A 282 -0.95 -0.17 -17.08
C ILE A 282 0.08 0.12 -15.98
N SER A 283 0.33 -0.83 -15.08
CA SER A 283 1.24 -0.64 -13.94
C SER A 283 1.98 -1.93 -13.60
N ILE A 284 3.28 -1.82 -13.28
CA ILE A 284 4.14 -2.90 -12.79
C ILE A 284 4.86 -2.38 -11.55
N GLU A 285 4.65 -3.06 -10.43
CA GLU A 285 5.31 -2.82 -9.16
C GLU A 285 6.49 -3.79 -9.01
N ASP A 286 7.61 -3.28 -8.51
CA ASP A 286 8.86 -4.00 -8.24
C ASP A 286 9.25 -5.00 -9.35
N GLY A 287 9.25 -4.49 -10.60
CA GLY A 287 9.63 -5.26 -11.80
C GLY A 287 11.10 -5.67 -11.83
N MET A 288 11.93 -5.13 -10.92
CA MET A 288 13.32 -5.51 -10.67
C MET A 288 13.58 -5.56 -9.17
N SER A 289 14.64 -6.28 -8.77
CA SER A 289 15.10 -6.33 -7.38
C SER A 289 15.46 -4.94 -6.84
N GLU A 290 15.22 -4.69 -5.54
CA GLU A 290 15.60 -3.46 -4.83
C GLU A 290 17.10 -3.12 -4.92
N HIS A 291 17.93 -4.10 -5.24
CA HIS A 291 19.39 -3.96 -5.38
C HIS A 291 19.84 -3.75 -6.82
N ASP A 292 19.00 -4.03 -7.82
CA ASP A 292 19.35 -3.98 -9.25
C ASP A 292 18.99 -2.63 -9.88
N TRP A 293 19.68 -1.57 -9.50
CA TRP A 293 19.44 -0.22 -9.98
C TRP A 293 19.72 -0.04 -11.49
N GLU A 294 20.65 -0.81 -12.06
CA GLU A 294 20.92 -0.79 -13.51
C GLU A 294 19.77 -1.50 -14.28
N GLY A 295 19.28 -2.63 -13.76
CA GLY A 295 18.10 -3.29 -14.29
C GLY A 295 16.85 -2.40 -14.22
N TRP A 296 16.64 -1.70 -13.11
CA TRP A 296 15.58 -0.70 -12.98
C TRP A 296 15.70 0.44 -13.99
N LYS A 297 16.93 0.91 -14.23
CA LYS A 297 17.19 1.93 -15.25
C LYS A 297 16.81 1.42 -16.64
N HIS A 298 17.25 0.22 -17.00
CA HIS A 298 16.92 -0.43 -18.25
C HIS A 298 15.41 -0.63 -18.43
N LEU A 299 14.73 -1.14 -17.39
CA LEU A 299 13.28 -1.32 -17.37
C LEU A 299 12.55 0.03 -17.60
N THR A 300 13.02 1.10 -16.93
CA THR A 300 12.42 2.43 -17.05
C THR A 300 12.58 3.01 -18.44
N GLU A 301 13.77 2.89 -19.04
CA GLU A 301 14.02 3.34 -20.41
C GLU A 301 13.16 2.56 -21.43
N ARG A 302 12.95 1.27 -21.19
CA ARG A 302 12.19 0.39 -22.10
C ARG A 302 10.68 0.56 -22.01
N LEU A 303 10.11 0.71 -20.82
CA LEU A 303 8.66 0.67 -20.55
C LEU A 303 8.08 1.93 -19.90
N GLY A 304 8.89 2.78 -19.28
CA GLY A 304 8.40 3.87 -18.44
C GLY A 304 7.57 4.95 -19.17
N HIS A 305 7.63 5.01 -20.50
CA HIS A 305 6.77 5.90 -21.31
C HIS A 305 5.37 5.31 -21.56
N LYS A 306 5.18 4.01 -21.37
CA LYS A 306 3.95 3.26 -21.68
C LYS A 306 3.26 2.70 -20.43
N VAL A 307 4.04 2.37 -19.39
CA VAL A 307 3.60 1.67 -18.21
C VAL A 307 4.10 2.38 -16.96
N GLN A 308 3.24 2.52 -15.95
CA GLN A 308 3.64 2.96 -14.63
C GLN A 308 4.56 1.92 -13.98
N LEU A 309 5.73 2.35 -13.54
CA LEU A 309 6.73 1.51 -12.87
C LEU A 309 6.84 1.96 -11.42
N VAL A 310 6.28 1.17 -10.51
CA VAL A 310 6.15 1.50 -9.09
C VAL A 310 7.31 0.89 -8.31
N GLY A 311 8.05 1.71 -7.58
CA GLY A 311 9.03 1.23 -6.61
C GLY A 311 8.40 1.09 -5.23
N ASP A 312 8.30 -0.15 -4.71
CA ASP A 312 7.95 -0.51 -3.34
C ASP A 312 9.22 -0.73 -2.52
N ASP A 313 9.80 -1.92 -2.56
CA ASP A 313 11.05 -2.25 -1.86
C ASP A 313 12.22 -1.37 -2.33
N LEU A 314 12.17 -0.91 -3.59
CA LEU A 314 13.16 0.02 -4.14
C LEU A 314 13.23 1.34 -3.35
N PHE A 315 12.09 1.92 -2.94
CA PHE A 315 12.02 3.24 -2.32
C PHE A 315 11.62 3.24 -0.85
N VAL A 316 10.92 2.22 -0.39
CA VAL A 316 10.45 2.03 0.99
C VAL A 316 9.84 3.29 1.61
N THR A 317 9.06 4.04 0.82
CA THR A 317 8.46 5.35 1.23
C THR A 317 9.50 6.37 1.73
N ASN A 318 10.79 6.18 1.42
CA ASN A 318 11.90 6.99 1.94
C ASN A 318 12.30 8.10 0.97
N THR A 319 12.16 9.36 1.38
CA THR A 319 12.45 10.54 0.56
C THR A 319 13.92 10.63 0.12
N LYS A 320 14.87 10.12 0.91
CA LYS A 320 16.30 10.13 0.54
C LYS A 320 16.55 9.16 -0.62
N ILE A 321 15.92 7.98 -0.59
CA ILE A 321 16.06 6.95 -1.63
C ILE A 321 15.26 7.37 -2.87
N LEU A 322 14.03 7.88 -2.70
CA LEU A 322 13.23 8.42 -3.81
C LEU A 322 13.97 9.52 -4.57
N LYS A 323 14.62 10.45 -3.85
CA LYS A 323 15.46 11.50 -4.47
C LYS A 323 16.57 10.93 -5.34
N GLN A 324 17.21 9.83 -4.92
CA GLN A 324 18.22 9.15 -5.72
C GLN A 324 17.61 8.53 -6.99
N GLY A 325 16.44 7.88 -6.88
CA GLY A 325 15.71 7.31 -8.02
C GLY A 325 15.33 8.37 -9.04
N ILE A 326 14.77 9.48 -8.59
CA ILE A 326 14.42 10.64 -9.44
C ILE A 326 15.67 11.16 -10.18
N ALA A 327 16.77 11.37 -9.45
CA ALA A 327 18.02 11.87 -10.05
C ALA A 327 18.62 10.91 -11.09
N LYS A 328 18.41 9.60 -10.93
CA LYS A 328 18.89 8.58 -11.86
C LYS A 328 17.89 8.25 -12.97
N GLY A 329 16.66 8.76 -12.92
CA GLY A 329 15.58 8.43 -13.85
C GLY A 329 15.19 6.95 -13.76
N VAL A 330 14.98 6.46 -12.54
CA VAL A 330 14.64 5.07 -12.21
C VAL A 330 13.22 5.03 -11.66
N ALA A 331 12.37 4.15 -12.21
CA ALA A 331 10.94 4.10 -11.98
C ALA A 331 10.21 5.39 -12.45
N ASN A 332 8.91 5.49 -12.25
CA ASN A 332 8.11 6.70 -12.49
C ASN A 332 6.92 6.81 -11.51
N SER A 333 6.91 5.97 -10.49
CA SER A 333 5.91 5.94 -9.42
C SER A 333 6.52 5.40 -8.14
N ILE A 334 5.91 5.71 -7.00
CA ILE A 334 6.27 5.18 -5.69
C ILE A 334 5.07 4.53 -5.01
N LEU A 335 5.29 3.39 -4.36
CA LEU A 335 4.34 2.83 -3.40
C LEU A 335 4.52 3.53 -2.05
N ILE A 336 3.42 3.87 -1.42
CA ILE A 336 3.39 4.58 -0.14
C ILE A 336 2.81 3.66 0.94
N LYS A 337 3.68 3.14 1.78
CA LYS A 337 3.34 2.34 2.95
C LYS A 337 3.72 3.10 4.22
N ILE A 338 2.74 3.57 4.98
CA ILE A 338 2.96 4.45 6.13
C ILE A 338 3.91 3.86 7.17
N ASN A 339 3.90 2.54 7.36
CA ASN A 339 4.76 1.87 8.33
C ASN A 339 6.20 1.64 7.84
N GLN A 340 6.50 1.75 6.53
CA GLN A 340 7.87 1.68 6.01
C GLN A 340 8.72 2.86 6.43
N ILE A 341 8.08 4.00 6.73
CA ILE A 341 8.75 5.24 7.16
C ILE A 341 8.41 5.63 8.60
N GLY A 342 7.18 5.39 9.07
CA GLY A 342 6.80 5.43 10.47
C GLY A 342 6.23 6.75 10.99
N THR A 343 5.98 7.77 10.16
CA THR A 343 5.22 8.98 10.52
C THR A 343 4.37 9.48 9.36
N LEU A 344 3.28 10.20 9.65
CA LEU A 344 2.46 10.85 8.62
C LEU A 344 3.22 11.99 7.94
N SER A 345 4.01 12.78 8.67
CA SER A 345 4.77 13.89 8.08
C SER A 345 5.77 13.42 7.03
N GLU A 346 6.50 12.33 7.28
CA GLU A 346 7.43 11.75 6.31
C GLU A 346 6.68 11.11 5.14
N THR A 347 5.53 10.46 5.39
CA THR A 347 4.64 9.92 4.35
C THR A 347 4.19 11.01 3.39
N PHE A 348 3.70 12.14 3.90
CA PHE A 348 3.27 13.29 3.10
C PHE A 348 4.43 13.93 2.33
N ALA A 349 5.61 13.96 2.94
CA ALA A 349 6.81 14.45 2.27
C ALA A 349 7.19 13.56 1.07
N ALA A 350 7.05 12.24 1.18
CA ALA A 350 7.31 11.30 0.09
C ALA A 350 6.32 11.48 -1.07
N ILE A 351 5.01 11.57 -0.79
CA ILE A 351 3.97 11.83 -1.80
C ILE A 351 4.22 13.17 -2.51
N THR A 352 4.47 14.22 -1.73
CA THR A 352 4.75 15.56 -2.28
C THR A 352 6.00 15.57 -3.17
N MET A 353 7.05 14.87 -2.76
CA MET A 353 8.28 14.75 -3.55
C MET A 353 8.04 14.02 -4.87
N ALA A 354 7.29 12.92 -4.84
CA ALA A 354 6.92 12.16 -6.03
C ALA A 354 6.16 13.04 -7.03
N HIS A 355 5.07 13.69 -6.61
CA HIS A 355 4.26 14.54 -7.47
C HIS A 355 5.06 15.71 -8.08
N ARG A 356 5.94 16.35 -7.30
CA ARG A 356 6.81 17.43 -7.81
C ARG A 356 7.81 16.95 -8.87
N ALA A 357 8.12 15.67 -8.90
CA ALA A 357 8.98 15.05 -9.90
C ALA A 357 8.21 14.40 -11.06
N ALA A 358 6.88 14.61 -11.14
CA ALA A 358 5.98 13.95 -12.07
C ALA A 358 5.94 12.42 -11.93
N TYR A 359 6.27 11.90 -10.74
CA TYR A 359 6.01 10.52 -10.35
C TYR A 359 4.61 10.43 -9.77
N THR A 360 3.89 9.36 -10.06
CA THR A 360 2.65 9.03 -9.37
C THR A 360 2.93 8.42 -7.98
N ALA A 361 1.92 8.42 -7.12
CA ALA A 361 1.97 7.79 -5.81
C ALA A 361 0.79 6.83 -5.65
N VAL A 362 1.05 5.63 -5.14
CA VAL A 362 0.03 4.63 -4.85
C VAL A 362 0.02 4.39 -3.34
N VAL A 363 -1.03 4.84 -2.65
CA VAL A 363 -1.18 4.59 -1.21
C VAL A 363 -1.54 3.12 -1.00
N SER A 364 -0.79 2.43 -0.14
CA SER A 364 -0.88 0.97 -0.05
C SER A 364 -1.11 0.48 1.37
N HIS A 365 -1.85 -0.64 1.46
CA HIS A 365 -1.94 -1.49 2.63
C HIS A 365 -0.66 -2.31 2.85
N ARG A 366 -0.70 -3.18 3.87
CA ARG A 366 0.28 -4.27 4.06
C ARG A 366 -0.46 -5.62 4.11
N SER A 367 0.31 -6.72 4.03
CA SER A 367 -0.26 -8.08 4.14
C SER A 367 -0.92 -8.34 5.49
N GLY A 368 -0.37 -7.82 6.59
CA GLY A 368 -1.03 -7.78 7.90
C GLY A 368 -1.71 -6.43 8.12
N GLU A 369 -3.03 -6.42 8.07
CA GLU A 369 -3.87 -5.23 8.26
C GLU A 369 -4.74 -5.34 9.51
N THR A 370 -5.35 -4.22 9.87
CA THR A 370 -6.40 -4.13 10.88
C THR A 370 -7.67 -3.58 10.23
N GLU A 371 -8.73 -3.38 11.02
CA GLU A 371 -9.94 -2.67 10.56
C GLU A 371 -9.74 -1.17 10.35
N ASP A 372 -8.59 -0.60 10.74
CA ASP A 372 -8.28 0.82 10.54
C ASP A 372 -8.27 1.18 9.05
N SER A 373 -9.01 2.22 8.69
CA SER A 373 -9.20 2.67 7.31
C SER A 373 -8.41 3.92 6.94
N LEU A 374 -7.50 4.36 7.79
CA LEU A 374 -6.75 5.62 7.65
C LEU A 374 -6.15 5.83 6.25
N ILE A 375 -5.65 4.77 5.61
CA ILE A 375 -5.03 4.89 4.28
C ILE A 375 -6.01 5.35 3.20
N ALA A 376 -7.31 5.12 3.36
CA ALA A 376 -8.34 5.67 2.48
C ALA A 376 -8.43 7.19 2.61
N ASP A 377 -8.43 7.70 3.84
CA ASP A 377 -8.44 9.14 4.12
C ASP A 377 -7.14 9.81 3.64
N ILE A 378 -5.98 9.15 3.81
CA ILE A 378 -4.70 9.64 3.27
C ILE A 378 -4.74 9.73 1.74
N ALA A 379 -5.22 8.69 1.05
CA ALA A 379 -5.26 8.68 -0.41
C ALA A 379 -6.10 9.82 -0.98
N VAL A 380 -7.26 10.12 -0.35
CA VAL A 380 -8.10 11.25 -0.76
C VAL A 380 -7.49 12.58 -0.33
N GLY A 381 -7.09 12.72 0.93
CA GLY A 381 -6.57 13.99 1.48
C GLY A 381 -5.28 14.46 0.80
N THR A 382 -4.45 13.55 0.30
CA THR A 382 -3.22 13.90 -0.42
C THR A 382 -3.38 14.01 -1.93
N ASN A 383 -4.57 13.67 -2.46
CA ASN A 383 -4.77 13.49 -3.90
C ASN A 383 -3.72 12.55 -4.51
N ALA A 384 -3.39 11.45 -3.82
CA ALA A 384 -2.42 10.47 -4.31
C ALA A 384 -2.83 9.88 -5.68
N GLY A 385 -4.12 9.90 -5.97
CA GLY A 385 -4.70 9.45 -7.24
C GLY A 385 -4.91 7.95 -7.33
N GLN A 386 -4.19 7.14 -6.54
CA GLN A 386 -4.25 5.68 -6.59
C GLN A 386 -4.17 5.06 -5.19
N ILE A 387 -4.81 3.90 -5.01
CA ILE A 387 -4.77 3.10 -3.79
C ILE A 387 -4.64 1.61 -4.12
N LYS A 388 -3.76 0.90 -3.40
CA LYS A 388 -3.60 -0.55 -3.43
C LYS A 388 -3.99 -1.08 -2.05
N THR A 389 -5.17 -1.73 -1.93
CA THR A 389 -5.67 -2.16 -0.62
C THR A 389 -6.29 -3.56 -0.64
N GLY A 390 -5.69 -4.44 -1.45
CA GLY A 390 -6.07 -5.84 -1.54
C GLY A 390 -7.29 -6.09 -2.42
N SER A 391 -7.92 -7.22 -2.18
CA SER A 391 -9.05 -7.69 -2.99
C SER A 391 -10.41 -7.23 -2.44
N LEU A 392 -11.47 -7.76 -3.04
CA LEU A 392 -12.87 -7.48 -2.74
C LEU A 392 -13.45 -8.53 -1.75
N SER A 393 -12.60 -9.05 -0.90
CA SER A 393 -12.93 -9.97 0.18
C SER A 393 -12.01 -9.72 1.39
N ARG A 394 -12.37 -10.24 2.56
CA ARG A 394 -11.78 -9.98 3.90
C ARG A 394 -12.09 -8.56 4.42
N SER A 395 -12.59 -8.50 5.65
CA SER A 395 -13.08 -7.24 6.25
C SER A 395 -12.00 -6.18 6.42
N ASP A 396 -10.76 -6.60 6.66
CA ASP A 396 -9.58 -5.74 6.77
C ASP A 396 -9.27 -4.98 5.46
N ARG A 397 -9.61 -5.54 4.30
CA ARG A 397 -9.50 -4.89 2.98
C ARG A 397 -10.74 -4.07 2.68
N ILE A 398 -11.92 -4.66 2.84
CA ILE A 398 -13.21 -4.03 2.57
C ILE A 398 -13.43 -2.77 3.43
N ALA A 399 -12.88 -2.71 4.65
CA ALA A 399 -12.97 -1.52 5.49
C ALA A 399 -12.47 -0.25 4.78
N LYS A 400 -11.37 -0.34 4.02
CA LYS A 400 -10.79 0.78 3.26
C LYS A 400 -11.67 1.18 2.07
N TYR A 401 -12.17 0.20 1.31
CA TYR A 401 -13.12 0.44 0.21
C TYR A 401 -14.43 1.07 0.70
N ASN A 402 -14.97 0.57 1.81
CA ASN A 402 -16.18 1.13 2.41
C ASN A 402 -15.95 2.56 2.92
N GLN A 403 -14.78 2.87 3.43
CA GLN A 403 -14.42 4.25 3.82
C GLN A 403 -14.39 5.16 2.59
N LEU A 404 -13.82 4.74 1.47
CA LEU A 404 -13.83 5.51 0.23
C LEU A 404 -15.25 5.75 -0.30
N LEU A 405 -16.16 4.78 -0.16
CA LEU A 405 -17.58 4.97 -0.49
C LEU A 405 -18.25 6.04 0.39
N ARG A 406 -17.95 6.07 1.70
CA ARG A 406 -18.46 7.10 2.62
C ARG A 406 -17.91 8.47 2.27
N ILE A 407 -16.61 8.55 1.91
CA ILE A 407 -15.98 9.80 1.47
C ILE A 407 -16.62 10.29 0.16
N GLU A 408 -16.86 9.41 -0.82
CA GLU A 408 -17.55 9.77 -2.06
C GLU A 408 -18.96 10.32 -1.78
N GLU A 409 -19.70 9.71 -0.85
CA GLU A 409 -21.02 10.17 -0.45
C GLU A 409 -20.96 11.54 0.26
N ASP A 410 -19.99 11.75 1.16
CA ASP A 410 -19.79 13.03 1.86
C ASP A 410 -19.36 14.16 0.93
N LEU A 411 -18.54 13.88 -0.08
CA LEU A 411 -18.17 14.83 -1.12
C LEU A 411 -19.34 15.18 -2.06
N GLY A 412 -20.29 14.26 -2.26
CA GLY A 412 -21.45 14.45 -3.11
C GLY A 412 -21.08 14.87 -4.54
N GLU A 413 -21.64 16.00 -5.03
CA GLU A 413 -21.38 16.51 -6.38
C GLU A 413 -19.91 16.99 -6.58
N ALA A 414 -19.17 17.24 -5.51
CA ALA A 414 -17.77 17.60 -5.58
C ALA A 414 -16.84 16.37 -5.69
N ALA A 415 -17.39 15.15 -5.58
CA ALA A 415 -16.61 13.93 -5.75
C ALA A 415 -16.13 13.80 -7.20
N SER A 416 -14.84 13.54 -7.39
CA SER A 416 -14.28 13.23 -8.70
C SER A 416 -13.54 11.90 -8.67
N TYR A 417 -13.64 11.13 -9.77
CA TYR A 417 -12.90 9.90 -9.98
C TYR A 417 -12.06 10.04 -11.24
N PRO A 418 -10.73 10.07 -11.13
CA PRO A 418 -9.87 10.45 -12.24
C PRO A 418 -9.76 9.37 -13.32
N GLY A 419 -10.09 8.10 -13.02
CA GLY A 419 -9.94 7.01 -13.95
C GLY A 419 -8.53 6.95 -14.55
N ARG A 420 -8.42 6.83 -15.87
CA ARG A 420 -7.12 6.75 -16.56
C ARG A 420 -6.21 7.97 -16.30
N SER A 421 -6.76 9.15 -16.00
CA SER A 421 -5.95 10.36 -15.78
C SER A 421 -5.18 10.34 -14.45
N ALA A 422 -5.45 9.37 -13.55
CA ALA A 422 -4.61 9.13 -12.38
C ALA A 422 -3.18 8.68 -12.73
N PHE A 423 -2.99 8.19 -13.96
CA PHE A 423 -1.69 7.76 -14.49
C PHE A 423 -1.07 8.88 -15.34
N PHE A 424 -0.97 10.08 -14.77
CA PHE A 424 -0.52 11.30 -15.45
C PHE A 424 0.94 11.28 -15.90
N ASN A 425 1.72 10.31 -15.42
CA ASN A 425 3.10 10.03 -15.81
C ASN A 425 3.22 9.23 -17.13
N LEU A 426 2.09 8.78 -17.70
CA LEU A 426 2.06 8.06 -18.95
C LEU A 426 1.63 8.98 -20.09
N ALA A 427 2.26 8.83 -21.26
CA ALA A 427 1.99 9.63 -22.45
C ALA A 427 0.62 9.34 -23.10
#